data_44ab6ffb39d1520aec7eb5d33868109f
#
_entry.id   44ab6ffb39d1520aec7eb5d33868109f
#
_cell.length_a   1.000
_cell.length_b   1.000
_cell.length_c   1.000
_cell.angle_alpha   90.00
_cell.angle_beta   90.00
_cell.angle_gamma   90.00
#
_symmetry.space_group_name_H-M   'P 1'
#
loop_
_entity.id
_entity.type
_entity.pdbx_description
1 polymer ?
#
loop_
_entity_poly.entity_id
_entity_poly.type
_entity_poly.pdbx_seq_one_letter_code
_entity_poly.pdbx_strand_id
1 'polypeptide(L)'
;MKRVRFTEEQIIAVLREHEAGAKTADLARKHGVSEATLYNWKAKYGGLEVSEAKRLRTLEDENRKLKRLLAESMLDNSALKELLAKKW
;
A
#
# COMPACT_ATOMS: atom_id res chain seq x y z
N MET A 1 2.66 14.84 16.01
CA MET A 1 3.34 15.12 14.74
C MET A 1 2.55 14.57 13.58
N LYS A 2 2.26 15.41 12.62
CA LYS A 2 1.47 14.98 11.47
C LYS A 2 2.32 14.22 10.48
N ARG A 3 1.86 13.06 10.09
CA ARG A 3 2.43 12.34 8.97
C ARG A 3 1.96 12.94 7.68
N VAL A 4 2.89 13.30 6.82
CA VAL A 4 2.56 13.72 5.47
C VAL A 4 2.31 12.47 4.65
N ARG A 5 1.09 12.35 4.14
CA ARG A 5 0.75 11.27 3.22
C ARG A 5 0.78 11.78 1.80
N PHE A 6 1.44 11.04 0.95
CA PHE A 6 1.48 11.36 -0.47
C PHE A 6 0.37 10.63 -1.20
N THR A 7 -0.33 11.36 -2.06
CA THR A 7 -1.33 10.75 -2.93
C THR A 7 -0.61 10.03 -4.08
N GLU A 8 -1.31 9.14 -4.75
CA GLU A 8 -0.77 8.43 -5.91
C GLU A 8 -0.35 9.42 -7.00
N GLU A 9 -1.09 10.51 -7.16
CA GLU A 9 -0.73 11.58 -8.11
C GLU A 9 0.61 12.20 -7.75
N GLN A 10 0.81 12.49 -6.46
CA GLN A 10 2.06 13.07 -5.98
C GLN A 10 3.23 12.11 -6.16
N ILE A 11 3.02 10.84 -5.85
CA ILE A 11 4.05 9.81 -6.00
C ILE A 11 4.47 9.68 -7.47
N ILE A 12 3.50 9.59 -8.36
CA ILE A 12 3.77 9.48 -9.80
C ILE A 12 4.50 10.73 -10.31
N ALA A 13 4.11 11.91 -9.83
CA ALA A 13 4.79 13.15 -10.21
C ALA A 13 6.26 13.14 -9.81
N VAL A 14 6.56 12.68 -8.59
CA VAL A 14 7.95 12.55 -8.12
C VAL A 14 8.72 11.55 -8.96
N LEU A 15 8.13 10.43 -9.28
CA LEU A 15 8.78 9.42 -10.12
C LEU A 15 9.04 9.92 -11.52
N ARG A 16 8.16 10.75 -12.07
CA ARG A 16 8.38 11.38 -13.38
C ARG A 16 9.52 12.37 -13.34
N GLU A 17 9.68 13.11 -12.25
CA GLU A 17 10.83 13.98 -12.07
C GLU A 17 12.13 13.17 -12.09
N HIS A 18 12.12 12.01 -11.47
CA HIS A 18 13.29 11.12 -11.46
C HIS A 18 13.59 10.61 -12.86
N GLU A 19 12.57 10.22 -13.61
CA GLU A 19 12.74 9.77 -14.99
C GLU A 19 13.28 10.88 -15.89
N ALA A 20 12.95 12.14 -15.57
CA ALA A 20 13.44 13.29 -16.31
C ALA A 20 14.90 13.66 -15.96
N GLY A 21 15.51 12.93 -15.05
CA GLY A 21 16.93 13.09 -14.73
C GLY A 21 17.24 13.63 -13.34
N ALA A 22 16.24 13.93 -12.53
CA ALA A 22 16.49 14.41 -11.17
C ALA A 22 17.11 13.30 -10.31
N LYS A 23 18.07 13.68 -9.49
CA LYS A 23 18.76 12.72 -8.63
C LYS A 23 17.89 12.32 -7.44
N THR A 24 18.00 11.06 -7.04
CA THR A 24 17.24 10.52 -5.90
C THR A 24 17.46 11.33 -4.63
N ALA A 25 18.70 11.69 -4.32
CA ALA A 25 19.03 12.46 -3.13
C ALA A 25 18.37 13.84 -3.14
N ASP A 26 18.33 14.49 -4.31
CA ASP A 26 17.71 15.80 -4.45
C ASP A 26 16.21 15.74 -4.29
N LEU A 27 15.58 14.72 -4.87
CA LEU A 27 14.15 14.50 -4.74
C LEU A 27 13.75 14.17 -3.30
N ALA A 28 14.55 13.35 -2.64
CA ALA A 28 14.31 13.01 -1.23
C ALA A 28 14.29 14.28 -0.38
N ARG A 29 15.25 15.16 -0.59
CA ARG A 29 15.36 16.42 0.13
C ARG A 29 14.20 17.36 -0.20
N LYS A 30 13.90 17.49 -1.50
CA LYS A 30 12.84 18.37 -1.99
C LYS A 30 11.48 17.99 -1.43
N HIS A 31 11.19 16.71 -1.38
CA HIS A 31 9.87 16.21 -0.97
C HIS A 31 9.81 15.74 0.49
N GLY A 32 10.91 15.84 1.22
CA GLY A 32 10.94 15.48 2.63
C GLY A 32 10.75 14.00 2.89
N VAL A 33 11.25 13.15 2.03
CA VAL A 33 11.17 11.68 2.18
C VAL A 33 12.58 11.09 2.13
N SER A 34 12.69 9.83 2.56
CA SER A 34 13.96 9.12 2.48
C SER A 34 14.20 8.61 1.06
N GLU A 35 15.46 8.36 0.73
CA GLU A 35 15.78 7.72 -0.56
C GLU A 35 15.18 6.33 -0.64
N ALA A 36 15.14 5.61 0.50
CA ALA A 36 14.51 4.29 0.56
C ALA A 36 13.04 4.36 0.16
N THR A 37 12.34 5.40 0.60
CA THR A 37 10.94 5.62 0.22
C THR A 37 10.81 5.79 -1.29
N LEU A 38 11.72 6.57 -1.90
CA LEU A 38 11.70 6.77 -3.35
C LEU A 38 11.93 5.47 -4.12
N TYR A 39 12.86 4.65 -3.65
CA TYR A 39 13.10 3.34 -4.26
C TYR A 39 11.89 2.42 -4.12
N ASN A 40 11.23 2.44 -2.97
CA ASN A 40 10.01 1.67 -2.75
C ASN A 40 8.89 2.14 -3.68
N TRP A 41 8.74 3.44 -3.85
CA TRP A 41 7.75 4.00 -4.78
C TRP A 41 8.04 3.58 -6.22
N LYS A 42 9.30 3.60 -6.60
CA LYS A 42 9.71 3.19 -7.94
C LYS A 42 9.39 1.72 -8.19
N ALA A 43 9.66 0.88 -7.21
CA ALA A 43 9.35 -0.54 -7.32
C ALA A 43 7.84 -0.81 -7.44
N LYS A 44 7.04 -0.03 -6.71
CA LYS A 44 5.60 -0.24 -6.65
C LYS A 44 4.84 0.46 -7.77
N TYR A 45 5.21 1.69 -8.08
CA TYR A 45 4.45 2.55 -9.00
C TYR A 45 5.17 2.92 -10.29
N GLY A 46 6.43 2.53 -10.43
CA GLY A 46 7.21 2.90 -11.61
C GLY A 46 6.54 2.41 -12.89
N GLY A 47 6.40 3.31 -13.86
CA GLY A 47 5.77 2.99 -15.13
C GLY A 47 4.26 3.01 -15.13
N LEU A 48 3.62 3.27 -13.98
CA LEU A 48 2.16 3.31 -13.91
C LEU A 48 1.62 4.72 -14.20
N GLU A 49 0.44 4.76 -14.78
CA GLU A 49 -0.33 5.99 -14.86
C GLU A 49 -1.03 6.25 -13.52
N VAL A 50 -1.46 7.49 -13.29
CA VAL A 50 -2.13 7.86 -12.04
C VAL A 50 -3.36 6.98 -11.78
N SER A 51 -4.17 6.73 -12.82
CA SER A 51 -5.37 5.90 -12.68
C SER A 51 -5.02 4.46 -12.27
N GLU A 52 -3.93 3.93 -12.81
CA GLU A 52 -3.47 2.58 -12.48
C GLU A 52 -2.95 2.52 -11.05
N ALA A 53 -2.23 3.55 -10.60
CA ALA A 53 -1.75 3.62 -9.23
C ALA A 53 -2.89 3.70 -8.23
N LYS A 54 -3.93 4.48 -8.54
CA LYS A 54 -5.14 4.56 -7.71
C LYS A 54 -5.85 3.22 -7.63
N ARG A 55 -5.97 2.55 -8.77
CA ARG A 55 -6.59 1.22 -8.82
C ARG A 55 -5.80 0.21 -8.00
N LEU A 56 -4.48 0.24 -8.10
CA LEU A 56 -3.62 -0.62 -7.29
C LEU A 56 -3.88 -0.42 -5.80
N ARG A 57 -3.96 0.84 -5.36
CA ARG A 57 -4.24 1.16 -3.96
C ARG A 57 -5.59 0.60 -3.53
N THR A 58 -6.61 0.79 -4.35
CA THR A 58 -7.95 0.26 -4.06
C THR A 58 -7.92 -1.26 -3.94
N LEU A 59 -7.24 -1.94 -4.87
CA LEU A 59 -7.15 -3.39 -4.85
C LEU A 59 -6.39 -3.89 -3.61
N GLU A 60 -5.35 -3.18 -3.20
CA GLU A 60 -4.61 -3.53 -1.99
C GLU A 60 -5.47 -3.39 -0.74
N ASP A 61 -6.25 -2.32 -0.67
CA ASP A 61 -7.15 -2.07 0.46
C ASP A 61 -8.24 -3.13 0.53
N GLU A 62 -8.83 -3.47 -0.62
CA GLU A 62 -9.83 -4.53 -0.71
C GLU A 62 -9.24 -5.89 -0.32
N ASN A 63 -8.03 -6.16 -0.78
CA ASN A 63 -7.36 -7.42 -0.46
C ASN A 63 -7.12 -7.55 1.04
N ARG A 64 -6.65 -6.50 1.70
CA ARG A 64 -6.46 -6.48 3.15
C ARG A 64 -7.77 -6.71 3.88
N LYS A 65 -8.82 -6.05 3.44
CA LYS A 65 -10.14 -6.20 4.05
C LYS A 65 -10.65 -7.63 3.90
N LEU A 66 -10.53 -8.20 2.72
CA LEU A 66 -10.97 -9.57 2.46
C LEU A 66 -10.17 -10.58 3.29
N LYS A 67 -8.87 -10.39 3.42
CA LYS A 67 -8.04 -11.25 4.25
C LYS A 67 -8.45 -11.20 5.71
N ARG A 68 -8.75 -10.01 6.21
CA ARG A 68 -9.22 -9.84 7.59
C ARG A 68 -10.56 -10.52 7.80
N LEU A 69 -11.50 -10.31 6.89
CA LEU A 69 -12.83 -10.91 6.99
C LEU A 69 -12.75 -12.43 6.91
N LEU A 70 -11.89 -12.95 6.06
CA LEU A 70 -11.67 -14.37 5.95
C LEU A 70 -11.10 -14.94 7.26
N ALA A 71 -10.11 -14.27 7.82
CA ALA A 71 -9.51 -14.71 9.08
C ALA A 71 -10.54 -14.73 10.21
N GLU A 72 -11.36 -13.68 10.32
CA GLU A 72 -12.44 -13.61 11.31
C GLU A 72 -13.45 -14.74 11.11
N SER A 73 -13.84 -14.96 9.87
CA SER A 73 -14.80 -16.03 9.54
C SER A 73 -14.24 -17.41 9.89
N MET A 74 -12.95 -17.63 9.65
CA MET A 74 -12.31 -18.90 9.97
C MET A 74 -12.24 -19.13 11.49
N LEU A 75 -11.97 -18.07 12.24
CA LEU A 75 -11.95 -18.16 13.70
C LEU A 75 -13.35 -18.47 14.25
N ASP A 76 -14.36 -17.80 13.74
CA ASP A 76 -15.75 -18.04 14.14
C ASP A 76 -16.16 -19.46 13.83
N ASN A 77 -15.82 -19.95 12.65
CA ASN A 77 -16.11 -21.30 12.22
C ASN A 77 -15.43 -22.33 13.14
N SER A 78 -14.17 -22.09 13.46
CA SER A 78 -13.41 -22.96 14.36
C SER A 78 -14.04 -22.98 15.76
N ALA A 79 -14.42 -21.82 16.27
CA ALA A 79 -15.07 -21.72 17.59
C ALA A 79 -16.40 -22.46 17.61
N LEU A 80 -17.19 -22.32 16.56
CA LEU A 80 -18.45 -23.03 16.45
C LEU A 80 -18.28 -24.55 16.42
N LYS A 81 -17.26 -25.00 15.68
CA LYS A 81 -16.95 -26.43 15.62
C LYS A 81 -16.56 -26.99 16.99
N GLU A 82 -15.76 -26.21 17.74
CA GLU A 82 -15.36 -26.60 19.10
C GLU A 82 -16.57 -26.69 20.03
N LEU A 83 -17.45 -25.70 19.93
CA LEU A 83 -18.68 -25.71 20.75
C LEU A 83 -19.53 -26.91 20.44
N LEU A 84 -19.67 -27.27 19.17
CA LEU A 84 -20.43 -28.43 18.77
C LEU A 84 -19.77 -29.71 19.27
N ALA A 85 -18.45 -29.78 19.21
CA ALA A 85 -17.70 -30.94 19.70
C ALA A 85 -17.80 -31.11 21.21
N LYS A 86 -17.92 -30.01 21.96
CA LYS A 86 -18.02 -30.01 23.42
C LYS A 86 -19.44 -30.19 23.94
N LYS A 87 -20.38 -30.34 23.07
CA LYS A 87 -21.79 -30.45 23.45
C LYS A 87 -22.06 -31.66 24.34
N TRP A 88 -21.22 -32.65 24.31
CA TRP A 88 -21.36 -33.88 25.10
C TRP A 88 -20.18 -34.14 25.97
#